data_326af7069c6cb3231ab9c19b6e87f228
#
_entry.id   326af7069c6cb3231ab9c19b6e87f228
#
_cell.length_a   1.000
_cell.length_b   1.000
_cell.length_c   1.000
_cell.angle_alpha   90.00
_cell.angle_beta   90.00
_cell.angle_gamma   90.00
#
_symmetry.space_group_name_H-M   'P 1'
#
loop_
_entity.id
_entity.type
_entity.pdbx_description
1 polymer ?
#
loop_
_entity_poly.entity_id
_entity_poly.type
_entity_poly.pdbx_seq_one_letter_code
_entity_poly.pdbx_strand_id
1 'polypeptide(L)'
;LFAAGALAANDNSGLNVVFLFILLTIAAIIGDTVNYWIGHAIGPRAFQGSIPFLKKEHLDRTHQFYEKYGGKTIVLARFIPIIRTFAPFVAGIGSMSYGKFIAYNVFGGILWTAIFIFLGYFFGNLPFVEENFGLVIIAIIIISILPAVFEFIQSRREKTIRTDALES
;
A
#
# COMPACT_ATOMS: atom_id res chain seq x y z
N LEU A 1 -0.06 -4.84 9.96
CA LEU A 1 0.26 -6.27 9.79
C LEU A 1 1.33 -6.74 10.76
N PHE A 2 2.52 -6.11 10.77
CA PHE A 2 3.62 -6.52 11.65
C PHE A 2 3.19 -6.53 13.13
N ALA A 3 2.57 -5.46 13.62
CA ALA A 3 2.05 -5.38 14.98
C ALA A 3 0.99 -6.46 15.29
N ALA A 4 0.14 -6.80 14.31
CA ALA A 4 -0.84 -7.87 14.48
C ALA A 4 -0.17 -9.25 14.60
N GLY A 5 0.90 -9.48 13.83
CA GLY A 5 1.71 -10.69 13.97
C GLY A 5 2.40 -10.79 15.32
N ALA A 6 3.04 -9.69 15.75
CA ALA A 6 3.69 -9.63 17.07
C ALA A 6 2.70 -9.81 18.24
N LEU A 7 1.50 -9.25 18.12
CA LEU A 7 0.44 -9.46 19.10
C LEU A 7 -0.02 -10.91 19.16
N ALA A 8 -0.13 -11.57 18.00
CA ALA A 8 -0.52 -12.99 17.92
C ALA A 8 0.55 -13.95 18.46
N ALA A 9 1.80 -13.47 18.65
CA ALA A 9 2.86 -14.23 19.30
C ALA A 9 2.69 -14.35 20.82
N ASN A 10 1.93 -13.43 21.43
CA ASN A 10 1.66 -13.45 22.86
C ASN A 10 0.55 -14.45 23.18
N ASP A 11 0.82 -15.47 23.98
CA ASP A 11 -0.11 -16.52 24.35
C ASP A 11 -1.39 -16.01 25.01
N ASN A 12 -1.32 -14.87 25.70
CA ASN A 12 -2.46 -14.25 26.39
C ASN A 12 -3.37 -13.44 25.41
N SER A 13 -2.97 -13.26 24.17
CA SER A 13 -3.72 -12.46 23.18
C SER A 13 -4.98 -13.15 22.68
N GLY A 14 -5.04 -14.47 22.75
CA GLY A 14 -6.10 -15.28 22.13
C GLY A 14 -6.16 -15.20 20.61
N LEU A 15 -5.18 -14.57 19.96
CA LEU A 15 -5.13 -14.37 18.51
C LEU A 15 -4.38 -15.52 17.82
N ASN A 16 -5.00 -16.08 16.79
CA ASN A 16 -4.36 -17.10 15.97
C ASN A 16 -3.70 -16.45 14.74
N VAL A 17 -2.37 -16.61 14.59
CA VAL A 17 -1.60 -16.00 13.51
C VAL A 17 -2.05 -16.46 12.12
N VAL A 18 -2.47 -17.73 11.98
CA VAL A 18 -2.95 -18.27 10.69
C VAL A 18 -4.31 -17.66 10.33
N PHE A 19 -5.20 -17.54 11.31
CA PHE A 19 -6.49 -16.89 11.11
C PHE A 19 -6.31 -15.41 10.70
N LEU A 20 -5.44 -14.68 11.39
CA LEU A 20 -5.11 -13.30 11.04
C LEU A 20 -4.50 -13.20 9.64
N PHE A 21 -3.60 -14.10 9.28
CA PHE A 21 -3.01 -14.14 7.95
C PHE A 21 -4.09 -14.29 6.87
N ILE A 22 -4.99 -15.25 7.02
CA ILE A 22 -6.07 -15.50 6.04
C ILE A 22 -7.00 -14.28 5.98
N LEU A 23 -7.49 -13.81 7.11
CA LEU A 23 -8.44 -12.70 7.20
C LEU A 23 -7.88 -11.42 6.56
N LEU A 24 -6.65 -11.04 6.93
CA LEU A 24 -6.03 -9.82 6.45
C LEU A 24 -5.59 -9.93 4.98
N THR A 25 -5.24 -11.12 4.51
CA THR A 25 -4.99 -11.37 3.09
C THR A 25 -6.27 -11.17 2.26
N ILE A 26 -7.37 -11.76 2.69
CA ILE A 26 -8.68 -11.60 2.03
C ILE A 26 -9.09 -10.12 2.02
N ALA A 27 -8.99 -9.43 3.16
CA ALA A 27 -9.32 -8.02 3.26
C ALA A 27 -8.47 -7.15 2.32
N ALA A 28 -7.16 -7.43 2.21
CA ALA A 28 -6.26 -6.72 1.31
C ALA A 28 -6.63 -6.95 -0.17
N ILE A 29 -6.96 -8.19 -0.56
CA ILE A 29 -7.35 -8.53 -1.93
C ILE A 29 -8.68 -7.85 -2.29
N ILE A 30 -9.66 -7.88 -1.39
CA ILE A 30 -10.97 -7.24 -1.62
C ILE A 30 -10.79 -5.72 -1.73
N GLY A 31 -10.05 -5.09 -0.83
CA GLY A 31 -9.82 -3.65 -0.85
C GLY A 31 -9.20 -3.17 -2.17
N ASP A 32 -8.16 -3.84 -2.65
CA ASP A 32 -7.53 -3.51 -3.93
C ASP A 32 -8.47 -3.81 -5.11
N THR A 33 -9.29 -4.86 -5.01
CA THR A 33 -10.28 -5.20 -6.05
C THR A 33 -11.35 -4.11 -6.17
N VAL A 34 -11.86 -3.62 -5.05
CA VAL A 34 -12.82 -2.49 -5.04
C VAL A 34 -12.18 -1.25 -5.67
N ASN A 35 -10.94 -0.95 -5.28
CA ASN A 35 -10.20 0.19 -5.81
C ASN A 35 -9.95 0.08 -7.32
N TYR A 36 -9.64 -1.12 -7.84
CA TYR A 36 -9.56 -1.40 -9.27
C TYR A 36 -10.89 -1.11 -9.98
N TRP A 37 -12.02 -1.60 -9.44
CA TRP A 37 -13.33 -1.39 -10.06
C TRP A 37 -13.77 0.07 -10.05
N ILE A 38 -13.43 0.82 -9.00
CA ILE A 38 -13.62 2.28 -8.98
C ILE A 38 -12.83 2.93 -10.12
N GLY A 39 -11.55 2.56 -10.28
CA GLY A 39 -10.72 3.04 -11.37
C GLY A 39 -11.28 2.69 -12.75
N HIS A 40 -11.75 1.47 -12.91
CA HIS A 40 -12.34 0.98 -14.16
C HIS A 40 -13.63 1.72 -14.53
N ALA A 41 -14.49 2.00 -13.55
CA ALA A 41 -15.73 2.76 -13.77
C ALA A 41 -15.47 4.23 -14.12
N ILE A 42 -14.39 4.81 -13.59
CA ILE A 42 -13.99 6.21 -13.83
C ILE A 42 -13.19 6.34 -15.15
N GLY A 43 -12.48 5.28 -15.57
CA GLY A 43 -11.57 5.27 -16.70
C GLY A 43 -12.12 5.90 -17.99
N PRO A 44 -13.30 5.53 -18.49
CA PRO A 44 -13.88 6.13 -19.70
C PRO A 44 -14.08 7.64 -19.59
N ARG A 45 -14.47 8.14 -18.39
CA ARG A 45 -14.66 9.57 -18.12
C ARG A 45 -13.34 10.31 -17.96
N ALA A 46 -12.33 9.64 -17.41
CA ALA A 46 -10.99 10.19 -17.26
C ALA A 46 -10.35 10.49 -18.63
N PHE A 47 -10.51 9.58 -19.60
CA PHE A 47 -10.00 9.77 -20.97
C PHE A 47 -10.75 10.86 -21.76
N GLN A 48 -11.98 11.17 -21.39
CA GLN A 48 -12.79 12.25 -22.00
C GLN A 48 -12.45 13.64 -21.46
N GLY A 49 -11.47 13.77 -20.57
CA GLY A 49 -11.06 15.05 -19.99
C GLY A 49 -12.06 15.66 -19.00
N SER A 50 -13.06 14.89 -18.58
CA SER A 50 -14.16 15.36 -17.71
C SER A 50 -13.76 15.49 -16.23
N ILE A 51 -12.53 15.09 -15.85
CA ILE A 51 -12.07 15.11 -14.46
C ILE A 51 -10.87 16.05 -14.34
N PRO A 52 -11.01 17.19 -13.65
CA PRO A 52 -10.00 18.27 -13.62
C PRO A 52 -8.64 17.86 -13.02
N PHE A 53 -8.59 16.79 -12.20
CA PHE A 53 -7.36 16.30 -11.57
C PHE A 53 -6.64 15.21 -12.37
N LEU A 54 -7.28 14.61 -13.39
CA LEU A 54 -6.72 13.54 -14.21
C LEU A 54 -6.36 14.08 -15.59
N LYS A 55 -5.13 14.62 -15.72
CA LYS A 55 -4.61 15.04 -17.02
C LYS A 55 -4.32 13.81 -17.88
N LYS A 56 -4.68 13.87 -19.15
CA LYS A 56 -4.44 12.80 -20.14
C LYS A 56 -2.99 12.33 -20.13
N GLU A 57 -2.04 13.25 -19.97
CA GLU A 57 -0.61 12.97 -19.88
C GLU A 57 -0.25 12.01 -18.73
N HIS A 58 -0.92 12.14 -17.57
CA HIS A 58 -0.70 11.23 -16.44
C HIS A 58 -1.27 9.83 -16.70
N LEU A 59 -2.38 9.75 -17.42
CA LEU A 59 -2.98 8.48 -17.83
C LEU A 59 -2.12 7.76 -18.86
N ASP A 60 -1.60 8.49 -19.85
CA ASP A 60 -0.71 7.93 -20.88
C ASP A 60 0.60 7.44 -20.28
N ARG A 61 1.21 8.19 -19.37
CA ARG A 61 2.40 7.75 -18.61
C ARG A 61 2.12 6.50 -17.79
N THR A 62 0.96 6.43 -17.18
CA THR A 62 0.55 5.27 -16.39
C THR A 62 0.33 4.05 -17.27
N HIS A 63 -0.31 4.23 -18.42
CA HIS A 63 -0.50 3.15 -19.39
C HIS A 63 0.85 2.61 -19.88
N GLN A 64 1.78 3.49 -20.28
CA GLN A 64 3.16 3.12 -20.67
C GLN A 64 3.91 2.41 -19.53
N PHE A 65 3.70 2.83 -18.27
CA PHE A 65 4.31 2.19 -17.13
C PHE A 65 3.80 0.76 -16.93
N TYR A 66 2.49 0.54 -17.07
CA TYR A 66 1.90 -0.80 -17.01
C TYR A 66 2.25 -1.67 -18.22
N GLU A 67 2.40 -1.08 -19.40
CA GLU A 67 2.91 -1.80 -20.57
C GLU A 67 4.36 -2.26 -20.37
N LYS A 68 5.21 -1.39 -19.81
CA LYS A 68 6.62 -1.68 -19.59
C LYS A 68 6.88 -2.67 -18.44
N TYR A 69 6.21 -2.48 -17.31
CA TYR A 69 6.47 -3.25 -16.08
C TYR A 69 5.39 -4.31 -15.81
N GLY A 70 4.26 -4.24 -16.48
CA GLY A 70 3.18 -5.21 -16.40
C GLY A 70 2.59 -5.36 -15.00
N GLY A 71 2.04 -6.53 -14.74
CA GLY A 71 1.40 -6.84 -13.46
C GLY A 71 2.34 -6.89 -12.26
N LYS A 72 3.65 -7.01 -12.47
CA LYS A 72 4.65 -6.95 -11.38
C LYS A 72 4.55 -5.65 -10.58
N THR A 73 4.09 -4.58 -11.22
CA THR A 73 3.83 -3.29 -10.57
C THR A 73 2.83 -3.41 -9.43
N ILE A 74 1.77 -4.22 -9.58
CA ILE A 74 0.76 -4.43 -8.52
C ILE A 74 1.40 -5.07 -7.28
N VAL A 75 2.30 -6.02 -7.47
CA VAL A 75 3.02 -6.69 -6.37
C VAL A 75 3.98 -5.71 -5.68
N LEU A 76 4.83 -5.04 -6.47
CA LEU A 76 5.87 -4.13 -5.94
C LEU A 76 5.27 -2.89 -5.27
N ALA A 77 4.18 -2.37 -5.83
CA ALA A 77 3.46 -1.23 -5.27
C ALA A 77 3.04 -1.43 -3.81
N ARG A 78 2.73 -2.67 -3.39
CA ARG A 78 2.33 -2.98 -2.02
C ARG A 78 3.39 -2.65 -0.96
N PHE A 79 4.66 -2.61 -1.38
CA PHE A 79 5.78 -2.29 -0.49
C PHE A 79 6.03 -0.78 -0.36
N ILE A 80 5.39 0.05 -1.20
CA ILE A 80 5.54 1.50 -1.18
C ILE A 80 4.21 2.12 -0.74
N PRO A 81 4.13 2.75 0.45
CA PRO A 81 2.86 3.14 1.09
C PRO A 81 1.92 3.98 0.21
N ILE A 82 2.46 4.96 -0.50
CA ILE A 82 1.67 5.84 -1.37
C ILE A 82 1.25 5.10 -2.65
N ILE A 83 2.19 4.41 -3.29
CA ILE A 83 1.93 3.77 -4.59
C ILE A 83 0.90 2.64 -4.45
N ARG A 84 0.90 1.91 -3.31
CA ARG A 84 -0.04 0.81 -3.08
C ARG A 84 -1.51 1.24 -3.13
N THR A 85 -1.82 2.46 -2.71
CA THR A 85 -3.21 2.96 -2.70
C THR A 85 -3.67 3.35 -4.09
N PHE A 86 -2.76 3.80 -4.94
CA PHE A 86 -3.07 4.25 -6.29
C PHE A 86 -2.91 3.16 -7.35
N ALA A 87 -2.03 2.19 -7.15
CA ALA A 87 -1.72 1.17 -8.17
C ALA A 87 -2.95 0.39 -8.64
N PRO A 88 -3.83 -0.15 -7.77
CA PRO A 88 -5.05 -0.83 -8.22
C PRO A 88 -6.01 0.09 -8.98
N PHE A 89 -6.19 1.32 -8.49
CA PHE A 89 -7.03 2.34 -9.13
C PHE A 89 -6.55 2.66 -10.55
N VAL A 90 -5.27 2.88 -10.69
CA VAL A 90 -4.62 3.20 -11.95
C VAL A 90 -4.63 2.02 -12.91
N ALA A 91 -4.49 0.78 -12.41
CA ALA A 91 -4.65 -0.43 -13.20
C ALA A 91 -6.08 -0.54 -13.78
N GLY A 92 -7.09 -0.13 -13.00
CA GLY A 92 -8.47 -0.04 -13.44
C GLY A 92 -8.68 1.00 -14.55
N ILE A 93 -8.15 2.20 -14.38
CA ILE A 93 -8.20 3.28 -15.39
C ILE A 93 -7.46 2.87 -16.67
N GLY A 94 -6.26 2.29 -16.54
CA GLY A 94 -5.36 1.94 -17.64
C GLY A 94 -5.76 0.70 -18.44
N SER A 95 -7.00 0.19 -18.26
CA SER A 95 -7.53 -0.97 -19.01
C SER A 95 -6.74 -2.27 -18.85
N MET A 96 -6.01 -2.45 -17.73
CA MET A 96 -5.46 -3.75 -17.39
C MET A 96 -6.59 -4.77 -17.26
N SER A 97 -6.50 -5.92 -17.94
CA SER A 97 -7.55 -6.94 -17.82
C SER A 97 -7.69 -7.43 -16.39
N TYR A 98 -8.93 -7.57 -15.91
CA TYR A 98 -9.22 -8.00 -14.54
C TYR A 98 -8.54 -9.33 -14.18
N GLY A 99 -8.49 -10.28 -15.12
CA GLY A 99 -7.82 -11.56 -14.89
C GLY A 99 -6.33 -11.43 -14.58
N LYS A 100 -5.62 -10.52 -15.27
CA LYS A 100 -4.22 -10.22 -14.97
C LYS A 100 -4.10 -9.49 -13.63
N PHE A 101 -4.94 -8.48 -13.40
CA PHE A 101 -4.95 -7.74 -12.14
C PHE A 101 -5.15 -8.66 -10.94
N ILE A 102 -6.21 -9.51 -10.94
CA ILE A 102 -6.54 -10.36 -9.79
C ILE A 102 -5.43 -11.39 -9.50
N ALA A 103 -4.79 -11.95 -10.52
CA ALA A 103 -3.68 -12.89 -10.34
C ALA A 103 -2.52 -12.23 -9.58
N TYR A 104 -2.09 -11.04 -10.00
CA TYR A 104 -1.03 -10.29 -9.31
C TYR A 104 -1.47 -9.74 -7.95
N ASN A 105 -2.75 -9.37 -7.82
CA ASN A 105 -3.33 -8.89 -6.58
C ASN A 105 -3.34 -10.00 -5.51
N VAL A 106 -3.79 -11.21 -5.86
CA VAL A 106 -3.80 -12.37 -4.95
C VAL A 106 -2.38 -12.75 -4.56
N PHE A 107 -1.49 -12.93 -5.55
CA PHE A 107 -0.10 -13.27 -5.27
C PHE A 107 0.59 -12.22 -4.40
N GLY A 108 0.48 -10.95 -4.75
CA GLY A 108 1.06 -9.85 -3.99
C GLY A 108 0.44 -9.70 -2.59
N GLY A 109 -0.87 -9.93 -2.47
CA GLY A 109 -1.57 -9.93 -1.19
C GLY A 109 -1.06 -11.01 -0.24
N ILE A 110 -0.97 -12.24 -0.71
CA ILE A 110 -0.43 -13.37 0.05
C ILE A 110 1.02 -13.08 0.46
N LEU A 111 1.88 -12.73 -0.48
CA LEU A 111 3.29 -12.49 -0.23
C LEU A 111 3.50 -11.36 0.80
N TRP A 112 2.86 -10.23 0.60
CA TRP A 112 2.99 -9.06 1.47
C TRP A 112 2.45 -9.33 2.88
N THR A 113 1.27 -9.95 2.99
CA THR A 113 0.69 -10.30 4.28
C THR A 113 1.52 -11.33 5.01
N ALA A 114 2.01 -12.37 4.29
CA ALA A 114 2.88 -13.39 4.87
C ALA A 114 4.15 -12.78 5.44
N ILE A 115 4.87 -11.98 4.64
CA ILE A 115 6.12 -11.34 5.10
C ILE A 115 5.90 -10.57 6.40
N PHE A 116 4.93 -9.65 6.42
CA PHE A 116 4.76 -8.77 7.57
C PHE A 116 4.14 -9.46 8.79
N ILE A 117 3.19 -10.37 8.62
CA ILE A 117 2.59 -11.09 9.74
C ILE A 117 3.57 -12.07 10.36
N PHE A 118 4.24 -12.89 9.54
CA PHE A 118 5.16 -13.89 10.09
C PHE A 118 6.44 -13.26 10.64
N LEU A 119 6.97 -12.19 10.02
CA LEU A 119 8.06 -11.43 10.63
C LEU A 119 7.63 -10.85 11.99
N GLY A 120 6.42 -10.27 12.07
CA GLY A 120 5.89 -9.78 13.33
C GLY A 120 5.74 -10.88 14.37
N TYR A 121 5.21 -12.03 13.98
CA TYR A 121 5.04 -13.19 14.85
C TYR A 121 6.38 -13.72 15.38
N PHE A 122 7.35 -13.95 14.50
CA PHE A 122 8.69 -14.41 14.92
C PHE A 122 9.41 -13.39 15.80
N PHE A 123 9.28 -12.10 15.46
CA PHE A 123 9.88 -11.02 16.25
C PHE A 123 9.19 -10.90 17.61
N GLY A 124 7.85 -11.06 17.68
CA GLY A 124 7.08 -11.00 18.91
C GLY A 124 7.41 -12.11 19.92
N ASN A 125 7.90 -13.26 19.44
CA ASN A 125 8.35 -14.38 20.27
C ASN A 125 9.78 -14.21 20.86
N LEU A 126 10.48 -13.11 20.55
CA LEU A 126 11.80 -12.87 21.15
C LEU A 126 11.63 -12.47 22.63
N PRO A 127 12.40 -13.06 23.56
CA PRO A 127 12.26 -12.77 25.00
C PRO A 127 12.35 -11.28 25.34
N PHE A 128 13.26 -10.56 24.69
CA PHE A 128 13.39 -9.11 24.86
C PHE A 128 12.12 -8.34 24.44
N VAL A 129 11.44 -8.80 23.40
CA VAL A 129 10.21 -8.17 22.88
C VAL A 129 9.03 -8.50 23.78
N GLU A 130 8.96 -9.72 24.29
CA GLU A 130 7.91 -10.16 25.23
C GLU A 130 7.96 -9.36 26.53
N GLU A 131 9.16 -9.18 27.10
CA GLU A 131 9.36 -8.38 28.33
C GLU A 131 9.08 -6.88 28.14
N ASN A 132 9.31 -6.34 26.93
CA ASN A 132 9.20 -4.92 26.61
C ASN A 132 8.13 -4.62 25.55
N PHE A 133 7.08 -5.43 25.48
CA PHE A 133 6.09 -5.40 24.41
C PHE A 133 5.49 -4.01 24.15
N GLY A 134 5.20 -3.26 25.22
CA GLY A 134 4.68 -1.89 25.11
C GLY A 134 5.66 -0.92 24.42
N LEU A 135 6.95 -1.00 24.75
CA LEU A 135 8.00 -0.17 24.11
C LEU A 135 8.16 -0.54 22.64
N VAL A 136 8.09 -1.83 22.31
CA VAL A 136 8.21 -2.32 20.93
C VAL A 136 7.05 -1.82 20.08
N ILE A 137 5.81 -1.87 20.57
CA ILE A 137 4.65 -1.33 19.86
C ILE A 137 4.81 0.17 19.60
N ILE A 138 5.22 0.93 20.60
CA ILE A 138 5.47 2.38 20.45
C ILE A 138 6.56 2.63 19.40
N ALA A 139 7.65 1.89 19.42
CA ALA A 139 8.73 1.99 18.42
C ALA A 139 8.22 1.68 17.00
N ILE A 140 7.40 0.63 16.81
CA ILE A 140 6.79 0.29 15.52
C ILE A 140 5.89 1.42 15.03
N ILE A 141 5.08 2.01 15.91
CA ILE A 141 4.20 3.14 15.55
C ILE A 141 5.03 4.34 15.11
N ILE A 142 6.05 4.69 15.87
CA ILE A 142 6.94 5.81 15.54
C ILE A 142 7.63 5.58 14.20
N ILE A 143 8.23 4.40 13.96
CA ILE A 143 8.89 4.05 12.71
C ILE A 143 7.90 4.08 11.54
N SER A 144 6.65 3.65 11.74
CA SER A 144 5.62 3.65 10.71
C SER A 144 5.14 5.06 10.32
N ILE A 145 5.19 6.01 11.25
CA ILE A 145 4.79 7.41 11.03
C ILE A 145 5.93 8.25 10.43
N LEU A 146 7.19 7.90 10.71
CA LEU A 146 8.38 8.63 10.26
C LEU A 146 8.38 8.94 8.76
N PRO A 147 8.11 7.97 7.84
CA PRO A 147 8.08 8.26 6.41
C PRO A 147 7.01 9.29 6.03
N ALA A 148 5.81 9.19 6.62
CA ALA A 148 4.72 10.13 6.34
C ALA A 148 5.03 11.55 6.83
N VAL A 149 5.68 11.68 8.01
CA VAL A 149 6.15 12.96 8.54
C VAL A 149 7.26 13.53 7.66
N PHE A 150 8.20 12.71 7.23
CA PHE A 150 9.29 13.14 6.36
C PHE A 150 8.77 13.66 5.01
N GLU A 151 7.87 12.94 4.35
CA GLU A 151 7.23 13.40 3.11
C GLU A 151 6.44 14.71 3.31
N PHE A 152 5.72 14.82 4.43
CA PHE A 152 4.97 16.03 4.74
C PHE A 152 5.88 17.25 4.91
N ILE A 153 7.02 17.07 5.59
CA ILE A 153 8.01 18.14 5.78
C ILE A 153 8.67 18.50 4.43
N GLN A 154 9.03 17.52 3.62
CA GLN A 154 9.65 17.73 2.32
C GLN A 154 8.70 18.46 1.36
N SER A 155 7.42 18.08 1.30
CA SER A 155 6.42 18.74 0.46
C SER A 155 6.15 20.19 0.86
N ARG A 156 6.27 20.53 2.15
CA ARG A 156 6.19 21.91 2.60
C ARG A 156 7.40 22.74 2.18
N ARG A 157 8.61 22.17 2.25
CA ARG A 157 9.84 22.88 1.82
C ARG A 157 9.84 23.20 0.32
N GLU A 158 9.39 22.28 -0.51
CA GLU A 158 9.29 22.52 -1.97
C GLU A 158 8.27 23.63 -2.32
N LYS A 159 7.16 23.71 -1.59
CA LYS A 159 6.19 24.79 -1.79
C LYS A 159 6.75 26.16 -1.42
N THR A 160 7.49 26.26 -0.32
CA THR A 160 8.09 27.53 0.13
C THR A 160 9.12 28.04 -0.88
N ILE A 161 10.04 27.16 -1.34
CA ILE A 161 11.07 27.51 -2.33
C ILE A 161 10.43 27.99 -3.65
N ARG A 162 9.30 27.38 -4.06
CA ARG A 162 8.61 27.76 -5.29
C ARG A 162 7.86 29.09 -5.18
N THR A 163 7.40 29.46 -4.00
CA THR A 163 6.75 30.75 -3.76
C THR A 163 7.78 31.88 -3.78
N ASP A 164 8.92 31.69 -3.12
CA ASP A 164 10.02 32.67 -3.10
C ASP A 164 10.65 32.90 -4.47
N ALA A 165 10.66 31.89 -5.34
CA ALA A 165 11.17 31.99 -6.72
C ALA A 165 10.19 32.67 -7.70
N LEU A 166 8.95 32.89 -7.32
CA LEU A 166 7.94 33.61 -8.12
C LEU A 166 7.78 35.09 -7.70
N GLU A 167 8.30 35.44 -6.53
CA GLU A 167 8.28 36.83 -6.00
C GLU A 167 9.61 37.59 -6.24
N SER A 168 10.65 36.92 -6.74
CA SER A 168 11.93 37.48 -7.16
C SER A 168 12.01 37.70 -8.67
#